data_8aa42613259c370d7ca523f22eb8c0bc
#
_entry.id   8aa42613259c370d7ca523f22eb8c0bc
#
_cell.length_a   1.000
_cell.length_b   1.000
_cell.length_c   1.000
_cell.angle_alpha   90.00
_cell.angle_beta   90.00
_cell.angle_gamma   90.00
#
_symmetry.space_group_name_H-M   'P 1'
#
loop_
_entity.id
_entity.type
_entity.pdbx_description
1 polymer ?
#
loop_
_entity_poly.entity_id
_entity_poly.type
_entity_poly.pdbx_seq_one_letter_code
_entity_poly.pdbx_strand_id
1 'polypeptide(L)'
;MTRRLTVEADGGSRGNPGVAGYGALVRDTDTGQLLAERAEPLGTVSNNVAEYRGLIAGLEAAVAIDSAAEVVARLDSKLVVEQMSGRWKVKHEDMRRLALQARDLVADITRAGGSVRFEWVPREENRDADALSNVAMDGHSVDRRPGEEAPVERAPVSQRVGTPVRVVLVAQASGEAVHTAVNAVAHLLGGAPRCLVTARSVDAVETAAEIGAALGAESLVDPVWDAAGPDLGAAWDRIVGRGGTTVVVCAPDAVRGVLAHVLAVPEDRRSRLAVAPGSLAGIEVWGDDDVSVAFTNRT
;
A
#
# COMPACT_ATOMS: atom_id res chain seq x y z
N MET A 1 -0.48 7.03 33.68
CA MET A 1 0.51 5.93 33.63
C MET A 1 0.98 5.84 32.21
N THR A 2 2.29 5.81 31.95
CA THR A 2 2.86 5.65 30.61
C THR A 2 2.58 4.25 30.12
N ARG A 3 2.09 4.11 28.89
CA ARG A 3 1.79 2.80 28.30
C ARG A 3 3.08 2.08 27.96
N ARG A 4 3.13 0.77 28.21
CA ARG A 4 4.28 -0.07 27.87
C ARG A 4 3.94 -0.96 26.68
N LEU A 5 4.76 -0.90 25.63
CA LEU A 5 4.56 -1.66 24.40
C LEU A 5 5.75 -2.56 24.12
N THR A 6 5.49 -3.77 23.67
CA THR A 6 6.49 -4.68 23.13
C THR A 6 6.33 -4.76 21.61
N VAL A 7 7.37 -4.40 20.89
CA VAL A 7 7.50 -4.59 19.44
C VAL A 7 8.31 -5.86 19.21
N GLU A 8 7.77 -6.79 18.44
CA GLU A 8 8.48 -7.97 17.95
C GLU A 8 8.56 -7.84 16.43
N ALA A 9 9.74 -8.04 15.83
CA ALA A 9 9.91 -7.92 14.39
C ALA A 9 10.94 -8.93 13.87
N ASP A 10 10.71 -9.38 12.63
CA ASP A 10 11.58 -10.28 11.88
C ASP A 10 11.61 -9.86 10.42
N GLY A 11 12.70 -10.13 9.75
CA GLY A 11 12.86 -9.96 8.32
C GLY A 11 13.55 -11.15 7.70
N GLY A 12 12.93 -11.73 6.67
CA GLY A 12 13.44 -12.90 5.97
C GLY A 12 13.76 -12.63 4.50
N SER A 13 14.71 -13.41 3.96
CA SER A 13 15.00 -13.43 2.53
C SER A 13 15.33 -14.85 2.08
N ARG A 14 14.60 -15.37 1.07
CA ARG A 14 14.86 -16.66 0.42
C ARG A 14 15.98 -16.50 -0.61
N GLY A 15 17.20 -16.50 -0.15
CA GLY A 15 18.42 -16.07 -0.84
C GLY A 15 18.93 -14.76 -0.25
N ASN A 16 20.19 -14.34 -0.57
CA ASN A 16 20.72 -13.10 0.00
C ASN A 16 21.61 -12.34 -1.00
N PRO A 17 21.05 -11.40 -1.81
CA PRO A 17 19.64 -10.99 -1.85
C PRO A 17 18.71 -12.05 -2.45
N GLY A 18 17.41 -11.98 -2.09
CA GLY A 18 16.39 -12.92 -2.57
C GLY A 18 14.98 -12.40 -2.30
N VAL A 19 13.97 -13.23 -2.60
CA VAL A 19 12.57 -12.91 -2.27
C VAL A 19 12.45 -12.71 -0.77
N ALA A 20 12.10 -11.49 -0.37
CA ALA A 20 12.15 -11.04 1.00
C ALA A 20 10.81 -10.48 1.46
N GLY A 21 10.59 -10.51 2.76
CA GLY A 21 9.46 -9.94 3.44
C GLY A 21 9.78 -9.67 4.90
N TYR A 22 8.94 -8.88 5.56
CA TYR A 22 9.05 -8.68 6.99
C TYR A 22 7.74 -8.99 7.70
N GLY A 23 7.87 -9.30 8.99
CA GLY A 23 6.77 -9.36 9.94
C GLY A 23 7.06 -8.47 11.14
N ALA A 24 6.04 -7.80 11.67
CA ALA A 24 6.12 -7.02 12.88
C ALA A 24 4.80 -7.07 13.63
N LEU A 25 4.86 -7.10 14.95
CA LEU A 25 3.68 -7.02 15.81
C LEU A 25 3.96 -6.15 17.04
N VAL A 26 2.90 -5.59 17.58
CA VAL A 26 2.95 -4.77 18.80
C VAL A 26 1.99 -5.36 19.82
N ARG A 27 2.51 -5.60 21.02
CA ARG A 27 1.74 -6.05 22.18
C ARG A 27 1.74 -5.02 23.29
N ASP A 28 0.65 -4.98 24.03
CA ASP A 28 0.66 -4.36 25.34
C ASP A 28 1.54 -5.21 26.29
N THR A 29 2.58 -4.62 26.86
CA THR A 29 3.57 -5.37 27.65
C THR A 29 2.99 -5.94 28.93
N ASP A 30 1.98 -5.26 29.52
CA ASP A 30 1.42 -5.64 30.82
C ASP A 30 0.41 -6.77 30.70
N THR A 31 -0.35 -6.79 29.61
CA THR A 31 -1.44 -7.75 29.39
C THR A 31 -1.08 -8.85 28.40
N GLY A 32 -0.03 -8.66 27.60
CA GLY A 32 0.31 -9.51 26.45
C GLY A 32 -0.67 -9.38 25.27
N GLN A 33 -1.66 -8.50 25.36
CA GLN A 33 -2.65 -8.32 24.32
C GLN A 33 -2.00 -7.85 23.01
N LEU A 34 -2.30 -8.52 21.91
CA LEU A 34 -1.89 -8.11 20.57
C LEU A 34 -2.65 -6.84 20.17
N LEU A 35 -1.92 -5.80 19.75
CA LEU A 35 -2.45 -4.48 19.39
C LEU A 35 -2.29 -4.13 17.91
N ALA A 36 -1.29 -4.69 17.25
CA ALA A 36 -1.09 -4.54 15.82
C ALA A 36 -0.26 -5.69 15.24
N GLU A 37 -0.52 -6.04 13.99
CA GLU A 37 0.28 -6.94 13.15
C GLU A 37 0.51 -6.31 11.80
N ARG A 38 1.75 -6.40 11.29
CA ARG A 38 2.13 -5.94 9.97
C ARG A 38 3.03 -6.94 9.27
N ALA A 39 2.79 -7.17 7.99
CA ALA A 39 3.66 -7.96 7.13
C ALA A 39 3.57 -7.42 5.70
N GLU A 40 4.71 -7.28 5.02
CA GLU A 40 4.74 -6.86 3.61
C GLU A 40 5.85 -7.56 2.83
N PRO A 41 5.55 -7.99 1.58
CA PRO A 41 6.56 -8.40 0.62
C PRO A 41 7.49 -7.25 0.24
N LEU A 42 8.79 -7.51 0.13
CA LEU A 42 9.79 -6.49 -0.19
C LEU A 42 10.41 -6.68 -1.59
N GLY A 43 9.96 -7.69 -2.34
CA GLY A 43 10.61 -8.07 -3.58
C GLY A 43 11.99 -8.69 -3.31
N THR A 44 12.99 -8.35 -4.12
CA THR A 44 14.35 -8.93 -3.99
C THR A 44 15.25 -7.96 -3.21
N VAL A 45 15.48 -8.25 -1.94
CA VAL A 45 16.40 -7.50 -1.06
C VAL A 45 17.22 -8.45 -0.18
N SER A 46 18.21 -7.89 0.54
CA SER A 46 19.00 -8.66 1.50
C SER A 46 18.22 -8.89 2.81
N ASN A 47 18.58 -9.97 3.54
CA ASN A 47 18.01 -10.25 4.85
C ASN A 47 18.11 -9.06 5.81
N ASN A 48 19.26 -8.39 5.86
CA ASN A 48 19.45 -7.24 6.75
C ASN A 48 18.52 -6.06 6.42
N VAL A 49 18.19 -5.85 5.14
CA VAL A 49 17.20 -4.84 4.72
C VAL A 49 15.81 -5.24 5.22
N ALA A 50 15.44 -6.50 5.09
CA ALA A 50 14.16 -7.00 5.57
C ALA A 50 14.01 -6.85 7.10
N GLU A 51 15.04 -7.18 7.85
CA GLU A 51 15.11 -7.00 9.31
C GLU A 51 14.87 -5.54 9.74
N TYR A 52 15.55 -4.58 9.08
CA TYR A 52 15.33 -3.17 9.35
C TYR A 52 13.91 -2.71 8.98
N ARG A 53 13.33 -3.24 7.88
CA ARG A 53 11.96 -2.93 7.49
C ARG A 53 10.95 -3.41 8.51
N GLY A 54 11.14 -4.61 9.07
CA GLY A 54 10.33 -5.14 10.16
C GLY A 54 10.39 -4.24 11.40
N LEU A 55 11.59 -3.85 11.83
CA LEU A 55 11.75 -2.93 12.95
C LEU A 55 11.03 -1.59 12.72
N ILE A 56 11.20 -0.98 11.54
CA ILE A 56 10.57 0.29 11.19
C ILE A 56 9.04 0.16 11.26
N ALA A 57 8.48 -0.88 10.64
CA ALA A 57 7.04 -1.12 10.65
C ALA A 57 6.47 -1.31 12.05
N GLY A 58 7.21 -2.02 12.91
CA GLY A 58 6.85 -2.20 14.33
C GLY A 58 6.88 -0.89 15.12
N LEU A 59 7.92 -0.05 14.93
CA LEU A 59 8.01 1.26 15.58
C LEU A 59 6.92 2.22 15.09
N GLU A 60 6.62 2.25 13.79
CA GLU A 60 5.51 3.03 13.22
C GLU A 60 4.16 2.62 13.81
N ALA A 61 3.95 1.31 13.98
CA ALA A 61 2.74 0.79 14.62
C ALA A 61 2.67 1.20 16.11
N ALA A 62 3.79 1.15 16.83
CA ALA A 62 3.84 1.59 18.23
C ALA A 62 3.55 3.09 18.37
N VAL A 63 4.13 3.95 17.52
CA VAL A 63 3.84 5.39 17.46
C VAL A 63 2.36 5.65 17.18
N ALA A 64 1.74 4.88 16.28
CA ALA A 64 0.33 5.03 15.95
C ALA A 64 -0.62 4.60 17.09
N ILE A 65 -0.14 3.72 18.00
CA ILE A 65 -0.90 3.28 19.19
C ILE A 65 -0.74 4.32 20.32
N ASP A 66 0.50 4.68 20.64
CA ASP A 66 0.83 5.69 21.65
C ASP A 66 2.24 6.23 21.40
N SER A 67 2.34 7.46 20.93
CA SER A 67 3.63 8.11 20.62
C SER A 67 4.51 8.36 21.86
N ALA A 68 3.92 8.35 23.07
CA ALA A 68 4.63 8.56 24.34
C ALA A 68 4.88 7.25 25.11
N ALA A 69 4.70 6.09 24.47
CA ALA A 69 4.88 4.80 25.12
C ALA A 69 6.34 4.49 25.49
N GLU A 70 6.52 3.65 26.51
CA GLU A 70 7.77 2.95 26.76
C GLU A 70 7.81 1.69 25.89
N VAL A 71 8.68 1.69 24.86
CA VAL A 71 8.75 0.63 23.85
C VAL A 71 9.95 -0.28 24.11
N VAL A 72 9.73 -1.59 24.11
CA VAL A 72 10.76 -2.61 24.04
C VAL A 72 10.72 -3.27 22.68
N ALA A 73 11.73 -3.04 21.84
CA ALA A 73 11.86 -3.70 20.54
C ALA A 73 12.69 -5.00 20.70
N ARG A 74 12.03 -6.14 20.58
CA ARG A 74 12.58 -7.50 20.68
C ARG A 74 12.83 -8.06 19.29
N LEU A 75 14.07 -8.42 18.99
CA LEU A 75 14.51 -8.86 17.67
C LEU A 75 15.49 -10.02 17.80
N ASP A 76 15.44 -10.99 16.91
CA ASP A 76 16.46 -12.06 16.82
C ASP A 76 17.63 -11.66 15.90
N SER A 77 17.54 -10.51 15.22
CA SER A 77 18.65 -9.90 14.49
C SER A 77 19.64 -9.19 15.43
N LYS A 78 20.69 -9.90 15.85
CA LYS A 78 21.74 -9.30 16.67
C LYS A 78 22.37 -8.08 16.00
N LEU A 79 22.53 -8.09 14.67
CA LEU A 79 23.09 -6.97 13.92
C LEU A 79 22.24 -5.71 14.10
N VAL A 80 20.93 -5.80 13.92
CA VAL A 80 20.02 -4.65 14.05
C VAL A 80 20.02 -4.13 15.49
N VAL A 81 19.90 -5.03 16.47
CA VAL A 81 19.92 -4.65 17.91
C VAL A 81 21.22 -3.92 18.29
N GLU A 82 22.38 -4.43 17.87
CA GLU A 82 23.67 -3.81 18.18
C GLU A 82 23.87 -2.46 17.49
N GLN A 83 23.37 -2.33 16.24
CA GLN A 83 23.45 -1.08 15.48
C GLN A 83 22.50 -0.02 16.03
N MET A 84 21.28 -0.39 16.38
CA MET A 84 20.29 0.55 16.94
C MET A 84 20.64 0.98 18.36
N SER A 85 21.26 0.10 19.14
CA SER A 85 21.82 0.41 20.46
C SER A 85 23.12 1.24 20.41
N GLY A 86 23.64 1.56 19.21
CA GLY A 86 24.86 2.36 19.04
C GLY A 86 26.17 1.61 19.32
N ARG A 87 26.12 0.32 19.64
CA ARG A 87 27.32 -0.49 19.89
C ARG A 87 28.07 -0.85 18.62
N TRP A 88 27.37 -1.05 17.51
CA TRP A 88 27.97 -1.33 16.21
C TRP A 88 27.71 -0.23 15.20
N LYS A 89 28.70 0.03 14.31
CA LYS A 89 28.55 1.01 13.22
C LYS A 89 27.79 0.40 12.04
N VAL A 90 26.90 1.18 11.43
CA VAL A 90 26.24 0.82 10.17
C VAL A 90 27.18 1.17 9.02
N LYS A 91 27.69 0.17 8.31
CA LYS A 91 28.72 0.34 7.24
C LYS A 91 28.11 0.46 5.84
N HIS A 92 27.02 -0.27 5.56
CA HIS A 92 26.39 -0.33 4.23
C HIS A 92 25.38 0.81 4.07
N GLU A 93 25.39 1.45 2.90
CA GLU A 93 24.58 2.63 2.61
C GLU A 93 23.07 2.36 2.69
N ASP A 94 22.60 1.23 2.13
CA ASP A 94 21.18 0.86 2.16
C ASP A 94 20.69 0.68 3.61
N MET A 95 21.46 0.04 4.45
CA MET A 95 21.15 -0.10 5.88
C MET A 95 21.27 1.23 6.63
N ARG A 96 22.14 2.16 6.18
CA ARG A 96 22.31 3.47 6.83
C ARG A 96 21.03 4.28 6.74
N ARG A 97 20.38 4.33 5.56
CA ARG A 97 19.09 5.02 5.39
C ARG A 97 18.01 4.43 6.28
N LEU A 98 17.90 3.11 6.34
CA LEU A 98 16.93 2.43 7.20
C LEU A 98 17.21 2.65 8.69
N ALA A 99 18.48 2.59 9.10
CA ALA A 99 18.87 2.88 10.47
C ALA A 99 18.58 4.34 10.87
N LEU A 100 18.71 5.30 9.95
CA LEU A 100 18.33 6.70 10.19
C LEU A 100 16.80 6.80 10.35
N GLN A 101 16.02 6.21 9.45
CA GLN A 101 14.56 6.19 9.57
C GLN A 101 14.09 5.60 10.90
N ALA A 102 14.67 4.47 11.32
CA ALA A 102 14.36 3.87 12.63
C ALA A 102 14.74 4.80 13.80
N ARG A 103 15.88 5.50 13.71
CA ARG A 103 16.32 6.48 14.73
C ARG A 103 15.42 7.71 14.79
N ASP A 104 14.90 8.17 13.66
CA ASP A 104 13.94 9.28 13.62
C ASP A 104 12.66 8.90 14.39
N LEU A 105 12.13 7.68 14.19
CA LEU A 105 11.00 7.17 14.98
C LEU A 105 11.31 7.08 16.47
N VAL A 106 12.51 6.61 16.84
CA VAL A 106 12.97 6.59 18.25
C VAL A 106 13.04 8.01 18.83
N ALA A 107 13.52 8.97 18.04
CA ALA A 107 13.59 10.36 18.45
C ALA A 107 12.18 10.97 18.62
N ASP A 108 11.22 10.61 17.76
CA ASP A 108 9.83 11.06 17.86
C ASP A 108 9.16 10.53 19.13
N ILE A 109 9.31 9.23 19.43
CA ILE A 109 8.83 8.62 20.68
C ILE A 109 9.46 9.32 21.89
N THR A 110 10.76 9.56 21.86
CA THR A 110 11.47 10.20 22.98
C THR A 110 11.03 11.66 23.17
N ARG A 111 10.81 12.39 22.07
CA ARG A 111 10.31 13.78 22.07
C ARG A 111 8.88 13.85 22.62
N ALA A 112 8.06 12.84 22.40
CA ALA A 112 6.71 12.73 22.96
C ALA A 112 6.70 12.34 24.46
N GLY A 113 7.86 12.03 25.05
CA GLY A 113 8.00 11.66 26.46
C GLY A 113 8.11 10.16 26.74
N GLY A 114 8.13 9.33 25.67
CA GLY A 114 8.35 7.90 25.74
C GLY A 114 9.82 7.50 25.72
N SER A 115 10.07 6.22 25.56
CA SER A 115 11.43 5.65 25.44
C SER A 115 11.44 4.42 24.56
N VAL A 116 12.58 4.10 23.96
CA VAL A 116 12.78 2.87 23.20
C VAL A 116 14.04 2.17 23.65
N ARG A 117 13.95 0.88 23.95
CA ARG A 117 15.09 0.01 24.16
C ARG A 117 15.05 -1.18 23.22
N PHE A 118 16.23 -1.65 22.82
CA PHE A 118 16.40 -2.78 21.91
C PHE A 118 16.89 -3.99 22.68
N GLU A 119 16.25 -5.13 22.50
CA GLU A 119 16.54 -6.38 23.17
C GLU A 119 16.72 -7.49 22.13
N TRP A 120 17.85 -8.19 22.19
CA TRP A 120 18.04 -9.37 21.39
C TRP A 120 17.40 -10.57 22.06
N VAL A 121 16.66 -11.35 21.27
CA VAL A 121 16.03 -12.59 21.71
C VAL A 121 16.44 -13.74 20.78
N PRO A 122 16.49 -14.98 21.27
CA PRO A 122 16.67 -16.13 20.40
C PRO A 122 15.45 -16.30 19.48
N ARG A 123 15.66 -16.89 18.29
CA ARG A 123 14.62 -17.03 17.25
C ARG A 123 13.36 -17.74 17.75
N GLU A 124 13.52 -18.71 18.65
CA GLU A 124 12.42 -19.43 19.29
C GLU A 124 11.50 -18.54 20.13
N GLU A 125 11.94 -17.34 20.51
CA GLU A 125 11.15 -16.33 21.22
C GLU A 125 10.57 -15.25 20.29
N ASN A 126 10.88 -15.31 18.96
CA ASN A 126 10.40 -14.37 17.94
C ASN A 126 9.48 -15.05 16.89
N ARG A 127 8.85 -16.17 17.26
CA ARG A 127 8.09 -17.02 16.31
C ARG A 127 6.95 -16.34 15.60
N ASP A 128 6.24 -15.46 16.29
CA ASP A 128 5.07 -14.79 15.70
C ASP A 128 5.51 -13.80 14.61
N ALA A 129 6.60 -13.06 14.82
CA ALA A 129 7.18 -12.19 13.81
C ALA A 129 7.81 -13.00 12.65
N ASP A 130 8.48 -14.13 12.93
CA ASP A 130 9.00 -15.05 11.91
C ASP A 130 7.86 -15.63 11.06
N ALA A 131 6.73 -16.00 11.66
CA ALA A 131 5.56 -16.47 10.91
C ALA A 131 5.01 -15.39 9.97
N LEU A 132 4.91 -14.14 10.42
CA LEU A 132 4.48 -13.01 9.61
C LEU A 132 5.48 -12.70 8.48
N SER A 133 6.79 -12.78 8.72
CA SER A 133 7.81 -12.58 7.68
C SER A 133 7.72 -13.65 6.59
N ASN A 134 7.39 -14.90 6.96
CA ASN A 134 7.13 -15.99 6.01
C ASN A 134 5.88 -15.73 5.17
N VAL A 135 4.78 -15.26 5.77
CA VAL A 135 3.56 -14.83 5.05
C VAL A 135 3.89 -13.75 4.02
N ALA A 136 4.72 -12.79 4.39
CA ALA A 136 5.19 -11.73 3.49
C ALA A 136 6.05 -12.27 2.35
N MET A 137 6.99 -13.20 2.62
CA MET A 137 7.80 -13.85 1.59
C MET A 137 6.98 -14.73 0.63
N ASP A 138 5.78 -15.17 1.04
CA ASP A 138 4.80 -15.86 0.19
C ASP A 138 3.95 -14.89 -0.65
N GLY A 139 4.19 -13.57 -0.53
CA GLY A 139 3.54 -12.53 -1.32
C GLY A 139 2.28 -11.94 -0.69
N HIS A 140 2.00 -12.22 0.58
CA HIS A 140 0.83 -11.72 1.29
C HIS A 140 1.19 -10.55 2.22
N SER A 141 0.30 -9.54 2.29
CA SER A 141 0.42 -8.43 3.23
C SER A 141 -0.56 -8.60 4.39
N VAL A 142 -0.15 -8.17 5.59
CA VAL A 142 -0.99 -8.10 6.77
C VAL A 142 -0.89 -6.68 7.32
N ASP A 143 -2.01 -6.04 7.60
CA ASP A 143 -2.11 -4.81 8.41
C ASP A 143 -3.35 -4.94 9.29
N ARG A 144 -3.16 -5.35 10.53
CA ARG A 144 -4.24 -5.66 11.46
C ARG A 144 -4.06 -4.90 12.78
N ARG A 145 -5.14 -4.33 13.29
CA ARG A 145 -5.26 -3.82 14.67
C ARG A 145 -6.35 -4.61 15.39
N PRO A 146 -6.02 -5.56 16.25
CA PRO A 146 -7.01 -6.30 17.03
C PRO A 146 -7.83 -5.33 17.91
N GLY A 147 -9.16 -5.30 17.71
CA GLY A 147 -10.07 -4.37 18.38
C GLY A 147 -10.67 -3.27 17.49
N GLU A 148 -10.08 -2.94 16.34
CA GLU A 148 -10.83 -2.43 15.20
C GLU A 148 -11.56 -3.64 14.59
N GLU A 149 -12.86 -3.51 14.29
CA GLU A 149 -13.57 -4.54 13.52
C GLU A 149 -12.68 -4.94 12.35
N ALA A 150 -12.37 -6.23 12.26
CA ALA A 150 -11.47 -6.76 11.25
C ALA A 150 -11.88 -6.15 9.92
N PRO A 151 -10.94 -5.55 9.15
CA PRO A 151 -11.22 -5.31 7.75
C PRO A 151 -11.75 -6.64 7.24
N VAL A 152 -12.95 -6.65 6.68
CA VAL A 152 -13.64 -7.83 6.19
C VAL A 152 -12.56 -8.77 5.64
N GLU A 153 -12.40 -9.91 6.31
CA GLU A 153 -11.40 -10.93 5.98
C GLU A 153 -11.50 -11.12 4.47
N ARG A 154 -10.54 -10.56 3.74
CA ARG A 154 -10.48 -10.85 2.31
C ARG A 154 -10.27 -12.34 2.28
N ALA A 155 -11.32 -13.03 1.87
CA ALA A 155 -11.29 -14.47 1.65
C ALA A 155 -9.93 -14.80 1.01
N PRO A 156 -9.24 -15.85 1.45
CA PRO A 156 -7.97 -16.25 0.86
C PRO A 156 -8.14 -16.10 -0.64
N VAL A 157 -7.13 -15.52 -1.33
CA VAL A 157 -7.20 -15.36 -2.78
C VAL A 157 -7.51 -16.75 -3.33
N SER A 158 -8.78 -17.09 -3.24
CA SER A 158 -9.38 -18.30 -3.79
C SER A 158 -9.01 -18.18 -5.25
N GLN A 159 -8.28 -19.14 -5.77
CA GLN A 159 -7.79 -19.23 -7.13
C GLN A 159 -8.67 -18.39 -8.03
N ARG A 160 -8.22 -17.15 -8.32
CA ARG A 160 -8.95 -16.24 -9.19
C ARG A 160 -9.03 -16.91 -10.53
N VAL A 161 -10.12 -17.62 -10.76
CA VAL A 161 -10.33 -18.39 -11.98
C VAL A 161 -10.95 -17.44 -13.00
N GLY A 162 -10.22 -17.17 -14.06
CA GLY A 162 -10.69 -16.31 -15.15
C GLY A 162 -9.80 -15.09 -15.40
N THR A 163 -10.18 -14.31 -16.39
CA THR A 163 -9.53 -13.05 -16.72
C THR A 163 -10.27 -11.92 -16.01
N PRO A 164 -9.60 -11.05 -15.21
CA PRO A 164 -10.27 -9.96 -14.54
C PRO A 164 -10.81 -8.94 -15.52
N VAL A 165 -11.87 -8.26 -15.13
CA VAL A 165 -12.22 -6.99 -15.73
C VAL A 165 -11.24 -5.95 -15.22
N ARG A 166 -10.57 -5.24 -16.12
CA ARG A 166 -9.58 -4.22 -15.76
C ARG A 166 -10.14 -2.83 -16.05
N VAL A 167 -10.10 -1.96 -15.07
CA VAL A 167 -10.45 -0.56 -15.22
C VAL A 167 -9.23 0.30 -14.89
N VAL A 168 -8.81 1.11 -15.84
CA VAL A 168 -7.75 2.09 -15.66
C VAL A 168 -8.40 3.47 -15.62
N LEU A 169 -8.40 4.08 -14.44
CA LEU A 169 -8.84 5.46 -14.26
C LEU A 169 -7.66 6.38 -14.52
N VAL A 170 -7.86 7.38 -15.35
CA VAL A 170 -6.87 8.41 -15.70
C VAL A 170 -7.42 9.75 -15.24
N ALA A 171 -6.74 10.42 -14.33
CA ALA A 171 -7.08 11.78 -13.96
C ALA A 171 -6.77 12.70 -15.14
N GLN A 172 -7.77 13.45 -15.63
CA GLN A 172 -7.58 14.40 -16.71
C GLN A 172 -6.38 15.30 -16.47
N ALA A 173 -5.70 15.68 -17.53
CA ALA A 173 -4.48 16.46 -17.49
C ALA A 173 -4.43 17.52 -18.57
N SER A 174 -3.50 18.46 -18.46
CA SER A 174 -3.17 19.44 -19.49
C SER A 174 -1.66 19.59 -19.64
N GLY A 175 -1.21 20.06 -20.80
CA GLY A 175 0.23 20.25 -21.09
C GLY A 175 1.02 18.94 -21.06
N GLU A 176 2.24 18.98 -20.46
CA GLU A 176 3.16 17.82 -20.43
C GLU A 176 2.59 16.61 -19.68
N ALA A 177 1.69 16.82 -18.72
CA ALA A 177 1.09 15.73 -17.97
C ALA A 177 0.21 14.83 -18.85
N VAL A 178 -0.31 15.33 -19.97
CA VAL A 178 -1.06 14.52 -20.96
C VAL A 178 -0.13 13.48 -21.58
N HIS A 179 1.04 13.88 -22.06
CA HIS A 179 2.01 12.96 -22.67
C HIS A 179 2.50 11.90 -21.70
N THR A 180 2.71 12.29 -20.44
CA THR A 180 3.06 11.35 -19.37
C THR A 180 1.97 10.31 -19.16
N ALA A 181 0.70 10.74 -19.07
CA ALA A 181 -0.44 9.85 -18.92
C ALA A 181 -0.61 8.90 -20.13
N VAL A 182 -0.48 9.43 -21.36
CA VAL A 182 -0.56 8.64 -22.60
C VAL A 182 0.48 7.53 -22.63
N ASN A 183 1.75 7.89 -22.37
CA ASN A 183 2.85 6.93 -22.34
C ASN A 183 2.65 5.85 -21.25
N ALA A 184 2.19 6.25 -20.07
CA ALA A 184 1.93 5.33 -18.98
C ALA A 184 0.79 4.34 -19.30
N VAL A 185 -0.32 4.82 -19.91
CA VAL A 185 -1.44 3.97 -20.35
C VAL A 185 -1.01 3.04 -21.47
N ALA A 186 -0.29 3.54 -22.48
CA ALA A 186 0.20 2.74 -23.59
C ALA A 186 1.14 1.63 -23.14
N HIS A 187 2.06 1.95 -22.23
CA HIS A 187 2.97 0.96 -21.64
C HIS A 187 2.23 -0.10 -20.79
N LEU A 188 1.20 0.33 -20.05
CA LEU A 188 0.42 -0.55 -19.19
C LEU A 188 -0.42 -1.55 -19.97
N LEU A 189 -1.05 -1.12 -21.07
CA LEU A 189 -2.02 -1.93 -21.80
C LEU A 189 -1.40 -2.76 -22.92
N GLY A 190 -0.37 -2.25 -23.59
CA GLY A 190 0.28 -2.91 -24.75
C GLY A 190 -0.65 -3.11 -25.97
N GLY A 191 -1.86 -2.52 -25.97
CA GLY A 191 -2.85 -2.65 -27.04
C GLY A 191 -4.13 -1.87 -26.77
N ALA A 192 -5.07 -1.88 -27.74
CA ALA A 192 -6.33 -1.16 -27.61
C ALA A 192 -7.20 -1.68 -26.45
N PRO A 193 -7.74 -0.78 -25.61
CA PRO A 193 -8.74 -1.17 -24.62
C PRO A 193 -10.06 -1.57 -25.31
N ARG A 194 -10.87 -2.37 -24.63
CA ARG A 194 -12.23 -2.70 -25.11
C ARG A 194 -13.13 -1.48 -25.17
N CYS A 195 -12.91 -0.52 -24.27
CA CYS A 195 -13.66 0.71 -24.18
C CYS A 195 -12.78 1.85 -23.66
N LEU A 196 -12.88 3.00 -24.24
CA LEU A 196 -12.29 4.25 -23.75
C LEU A 196 -13.44 5.23 -23.49
N VAL A 197 -13.59 5.66 -22.24
CA VAL A 197 -14.65 6.57 -21.79
C VAL A 197 -14.01 7.86 -21.31
N THR A 198 -14.66 8.99 -21.57
CA THR A 198 -14.16 10.30 -21.10
C THR A 198 -15.28 11.15 -20.52
N ALA A 199 -14.94 11.98 -19.53
CA ALA A 199 -15.74 13.08 -19.06
C ALA A 199 -15.89 14.16 -20.15
N ARG A 200 -16.80 15.15 -19.95
CA ARG A 200 -17.07 16.22 -20.94
C ARG A 200 -16.06 17.36 -20.89
N SER A 201 -15.26 17.49 -19.83
CA SER A 201 -14.31 18.60 -19.71
C SER A 201 -13.32 18.60 -20.88
N VAL A 202 -12.86 19.77 -21.28
CA VAL A 202 -11.90 19.93 -22.40
C VAL A 202 -10.65 19.08 -22.13
N ASP A 203 -10.07 19.20 -20.93
CA ASP A 203 -8.86 18.46 -20.55
C ASP A 203 -9.07 16.94 -20.60
N ALA A 204 -10.25 16.43 -20.21
CA ALA A 204 -10.56 15.00 -20.28
C ALA A 204 -10.67 14.52 -21.72
N VAL A 205 -11.37 15.28 -22.57
CA VAL A 205 -11.56 14.96 -23.99
C VAL A 205 -10.22 14.99 -24.73
N GLU A 206 -9.38 15.99 -24.51
CA GLU A 206 -8.04 16.08 -25.08
C GLU A 206 -7.15 14.92 -24.62
N THR A 207 -7.11 14.63 -23.33
CA THR A 207 -6.37 13.50 -22.77
C THR A 207 -6.84 12.17 -23.38
N ALA A 208 -8.15 11.98 -23.49
CA ALA A 208 -8.72 10.76 -24.07
C ALA A 208 -8.45 10.65 -25.59
N ALA A 209 -8.47 11.75 -26.32
CA ALA A 209 -8.16 11.77 -27.74
C ALA A 209 -6.71 11.34 -28.02
N GLU A 210 -5.74 11.81 -27.24
CA GLU A 210 -4.35 11.40 -27.35
C GLU A 210 -4.13 9.94 -26.96
N ILE A 211 -4.79 9.46 -25.88
CA ILE A 211 -4.77 8.03 -25.49
C ILE A 211 -5.38 7.19 -26.62
N GLY A 212 -6.51 7.63 -27.18
CA GLY A 212 -7.18 6.95 -28.27
C GLY A 212 -6.33 6.86 -29.53
N ALA A 213 -5.63 7.95 -29.89
CA ALA A 213 -4.70 7.98 -31.01
C ALA A 213 -3.51 7.00 -30.79
N ALA A 214 -2.96 6.96 -29.59
CA ALA A 214 -1.84 6.08 -29.26
C ALA A 214 -2.22 4.58 -29.26
N LEU A 215 -3.47 4.25 -28.90
CA LEU A 215 -3.92 2.87 -28.73
C LEU A 215 -4.85 2.37 -29.85
N GLY A 216 -5.25 3.21 -30.78
CA GLY A 216 -6.20 2.87 -31.87
C GLY A 216 -7.62 2.67 -31.33
N ALA A 217 -8.06 3.48 -30.36
CA ALA A 217 -9.39 3.40 -29.74
C ALA A 217 -10.15 4.72 -29.86
N GLU A 218 -11.48 4.64 -30.10
CA GLU A 218 -12.35 5.81 -30.03
C GLU A 218 -12.88 6.01 -28.62
N SER A 219 -12.99 7.28 -28.19
CA SER A 219 -13.51 7.63 -26.89
C SER A 219 -15.03 7.88 -26.93
N LEU A 220 -15.72 7.41 -25.88
CA LEU A 220 -17.14 7.67 -25.63
C LEU A 220 -17.26 8.72 -24.51
N VAL A 221 -17.95 9.81 -24.78
CA VAL A 221 -18.22 10.85 -23.78
C VAL A 221 -19.37 10.41 -22.88
N ASP A 222 -19.14 10.35 -21.57
CA ASP A 222 -20.17 10.06 -20.56
C ASP A 222 -20.09 11.10 -19.42
N PRO A 223 -21.11 11.96 -19.29
CA PRO A 223 -21.13 13.07 -18.32
C PRO A 223 -21.04 12.65 -16.86
N VAL A 224 -21.33 11.40 -16.54
CA VAL A 224 -21.28 10.90 -15.16
C VAL A 224 -19.88 10.98 -14.56
N TRP A 225 -18.86 11.03 -15.41
CA TRP A 225 -17.44 11.09 -15.03
C TRP A 225 -16.90 12.51 -14.82
N ASP A 226 -17.76 13.55 -14.93
CA ASP A 226 -17.35 14.95 -14.75
C ASP A 226 -16.99 15.28 -13.29
N ALA A 227 -17.60 14.58 -12.32
CA ALA A 227 -17.37 14.78 -10.89
C ALA A 227 -17.80 13.56 -10.07
N ALA A 228 -17.39 13.51 -8.79
CA ALA A 228 -17.94 12.54 -7.85
C ALA A 228 -19.41 12.87 -7.56
N GLY A 229 -20.33 12.03 -8.01
CA GLY A 229 -21.78 12.21 -7.85
C GLY A 229 -22.48 10.91 -7.47
N PRO A 230 -23.78 10.95 -7.15
CA PRO A 230 -24.56 9.78 -6.71
C PRO A 230 -24.63 8.68 -7.77
N ASP A 231 -24.54 9.03 -9.05
CA ASP A 231 -24.64 8.07 -10.16
C ASP A 231 -23.32 7.38 -10.50
N LEU A 232 -22.21 7.74 -9.81
CA LEU A 232 -20.89 7.23 -10.11
C LEU A 232 -20.79 5.72 -9.83
N GLY A 233 -21.44 5.21 -8.77
CA GLY A 233 -21.52 3.78 -8.46
C GLY A 233 -22.20 3.00 -9.59
N ALA A 234 -23.35 3.45 -10.06
CA ALA A 234 -24.05 2.82 -11.18
C ALA A 234 -23.25 2.89 -12.51
N ALA A 235 -22.45 3.95 -12.71
CA ALA A 235 -21.54 4.03 -13.86
C ALA A 235 -20.38 3.03 -13.74
N TRP A 236 -19.85 2.85 -12.54
CA TRP A 236 -18.86 1.83 -12.24
C TRP A 236 -19.38 0.43 -12.58
N ASP A 237 -20.56 0.07 -12.09
CA ASP A 237 -21.18 -1.25 -12.34
C ASP A 237 -21.40 -1.49 -13.84
N ARG A 238 -21.82 -0.46 -14.59
CA ARG A 238 -21.96 -0.56 -16.06
C ARG A 238 -20.63 -0.84 -16.77
N ILE A 239 -19.52 -0.24 -16.31
CA ILE A 239 -18.20 -0.48 -16.88
C ILE A 239 -17.72 -1.88 -16.54
N VAL A 240 -17.84 -2.31 -15.31
CA VAL A 240 -17.48 -3.66 -14.86
C VAL A 240 -18.30 -4.70 -15.62
N GLY A 241 -19.62 -4.49 -15.79
CA GLY A 241 -20.49 -5.40 -16.53
C GLY A 241 -20.16 -5.56 -18.03
N ARG A 242 -19.40 -4.63 -18.63
CA ARG A 242 -18.93 -4.75 -20.03
C ARG A 242 -17.80 -5.77 -20.19
N GLY A 243 -17.08 -6.07 -19.15
CA GLY A 243 -15.92 -6.97 -19.15
C GLY A 243 -14.72 -6.44 -19.95
N GLY A 244 -13.60 -7.16 -19.87
CA GLY A 244 -12.36 -6.80 -20.55
C GLY A 244 -11.65 -5.59 -19.91
N THR A 245 -10.87 -4.84 -20.71
CA THR A 245 -10.13 -3.67 -20.21
C THR A 245 -10.82 -2.37 -20.66
N THR A 246 -11.17 -1.52 -19.69
CA THR A 246 -11.73 -0.20 -19.92
C THR A 246 -10.80 0.89 -19.39
N VAL A 247 -10.58 1.93 -20.18
CA VAL A 247 -9.90 3.15 -19.72
C VAL A 247 -10.94 4.24 -19.52
N VAL A 248 -10.89 4.95 -18.41
CA VAL A 248 -11.79 6.06 -18.09
C VAL A 248 -10.96 7.31 -17.79
N VAL A 249 -11.12 8.33 -18.63
CA VAL A 249 -10.49 9.64 -18.41
C VAL A 249 -11.50 10.57 -17.77
N CYS A 250 -11.23 11.03 -16.55
CA CYS A 250 -12.20 11.76 -15.77
C CYS A 250 -11.56 12.79 -14.83
N ALA A 251 -12.39 13.60 -14.19
CA ALA A 251 -11.93 14.56 -13.18
C ALA A 251 -11.24 13.84 -12.00
N PRO A 252 -10.22 14.45 -11.37
CA PRO A 252 -9.57 13.88 -10.18
C PRO A 252 -10.55 13.51 -9.06
N ASP A 253 -11.64 14.27 -8.92
CA ASP A 253 -12.69 13.98 -7.93
C ASP A 253 -13.49 12.72 -8.26
N ALA A 254 -13.75 12.44 -9.55
CA ALA A 254 -14.39 11.21 -9.97
C ALA A 254 -13.48 10.00 -9.73
N VAL A 255 -12.16 10.09 -10.03
CA VAL A 255 -11.18 9.05 -9.69
C VAL A 255 -11.22 8.77 -8.19
N ARG A 256 -11.19 9.82 -7.37
CA ARG A 256 -11.27 9.73 -5.91
C ARG A 256 -12.57 9.08 -5.43
N GLY A 257 -13.68 9.43 -6.07
CA GLY A 257 -15.00 8.86 -5.81
C GLY A 257 -15.06 7.35 -6.06
N VAL A 258 -14.53 6.89 -7.20
CA VAL A 258 -14.47 5.46 -7.52
C VAL A 258 -13.55 4.72 -6.56
N LEU A 259 -12.34 5.24 -6.30
CA LEU A 259 -11.44 4.64 -5.33
C LEU A 259 -12.06 4.54 -3.93
N ALA A 260 -12.77 5.58 -3.50
CA ALA A 260 -13.48 5.57 -2.23
C ALA A 260 -14.61 4.52 -2.19
N HIS A 261 -15.35 4.37 -3.29
CA HIS A 261 -16.40 3.37 -3.44
C HIS A 261 -15.82 1.95 -3.37
N VAL A 262 -14.82 1.66 -4.20
CA VAL A 262 -14.17 0.34 -4.31
C VAL A 262 -13.46 -0.07 -3.03
N LEU A 263 -12.82 0.88 -2.34
CA LEU A 263 -12.09 0.65 -1.09
C LEU A 263 -12.96 0.80 0.17
N ALA A 264 -14.28 1.05 0.01
CA ALA A 264 -15.22 1.33 1.09
C ALA A 264 -14.72 2.44 2.05
N VAL A 265 -14.09 3.49 1.50
CA VAL A 265 -13.55 4.59 2.30
C VAL A 265 -14.69 5.48 2.80
N PRO A 266 -14.81 5.72 4.13
CA PRO A 266 -15.80 6.62 4.70
C PRO A 266 -15.73 8.03 4.10
N GLU A 267 -16.87 8.72 4.01
CA GLU A 267 -17.00 10.02 3.34
C GLU A 267 -16.08 11.10 3.92
N ASP A 268 -15.93 11.11 5.23
CA ASP A 268 -15.04 12.02 5.98
C ASP A 268 -13.55 11.79 5.72
N ARG A 269 -13.18 10.64 5.15
CA ARG A 269 -11.79 10.27 4.84
C ARG A 269 -11.45 10.33 3.35
N ARG A 270 -12.42 10.56 2.47
CA ARG A 270 -12.21 10.61 1.00
C ARG A 270 -11.16 11.64 0.57
N SER A 271 -11.06 12.76 1.28
CA SER A 271 -10.06 13.80 1.02
C SER A 271 -8.60 13.35 1.20
N ARG A 272 -8.38 12.23 1.90
CA ARG A 272 -7.03 11.64 2.09
C ARG A 272 -6.53 10.87 0.86
N LEU A 273 -7.42 10.55 -0.08
CA LEU A 273 -7.03 9.93 -1.35
C LEU A 273 -6.45 11.02 -2.27
N ALA A 274 -5.12 11.10 -2.33
CA ALA A 274 -4.45 12.03 -3.23
C ALA A 274 -4.55 11.53 -4.67
N VAL A 275 -5.02 12.38 -5.59
CA VAL A 275 -5.08 12.12 -7.03
C VAL A 275 -4.52 13.33 -7.75
N ALA A 276 -3.39 13.16 -8.43
CA ALA A 276 -2.75 14.21 -9.21
C ALA A 276 -3.27 14.21 -10.66
N PRO A 277 -3.31 15.35 -11.36
CA PRO A 277 -3.56 15.39 -12.80
C PRO A 277 -2.60 14.49 -13.57
N GLY A 278 -3.09 13.71 -14.53
CA GLY A 278 -2.30 12.76 -15.31
C GLY A 278 -1.96 11.45 -14.58
N SER A 279 -2.30 11.31 -13.29
CA SER A 279 -2.07 10.06 -12.57
C SER A 279 -3.07 8.97 -12.95
N LEU A 280 -2.62 7.72 -12.85
CA LEU A 280 -3.39 6.52 -13.17
C LEU A 280 -3.71 5.74 -11.90
N ALA A 281 -4.91 5.14 -11.86
CA ALA A 281 -5.27 4.12 -10.89
C ALA A 281 -5.81 2.88 -11.62
N GLY A 282 -5.26 1.72 -11.34
CA GLY A 282 -5.66 0.44 -11.92
C GLY A 282 -6.47 -0.39 -10.94
N ILE A 283 -7.63 -0.87 -11.39
CA ILE A 283 -8.55 -1.68 -10.60
C ILE A 283 -8.82 -2.97 -11.38
N GLU A 284 -8.73 -4.10 -10.71
CA GLU A 284 -9.07 -5.42 -11.23
C GLU A 284 -10.29 -5.97 -10.47
N VAL A 285 -11.30 -6.41 -11.24
CA VAL A 285 -12.53 -7.00 -10.70
C VAL A 285 -12.59 -8.46 -11.11
N TRP A 286 -12.71 -9.34 -10.13
CA TRP A 286 -12.77 -10.78 -10.28
C TRP A 286 -14.13 -11.31 -9.78
N GLY A 287 -15.02 -11.71 -10.69
CA GLY A 287 -16.39 -12.09 -10.31
C GLY A 287 -17.20 -10.91 -9.80
N ASP A 288 -18.22 -11.19 -8.97
CA ASP A 288 -19.22 -10.17 -8.58
C ASP A 288 -18.75 -9.28 -7.41
N ASP A 289 -17.86 -9.74 -6.51
CA ASP A 289 -17.50 -9.04 -5.29
C ASP A 289 -16.00 -8.94 -4.97
N ASP A 290 -15.11 -9.54 -5.80
CA ASP A 290 -13.67 -9.47 -5.54
C ASP A 290 -13.01 -8.38 -6.38
N VAL A 291 -12.73 -7.25 -5.73
CA VAL A 291 -12.11 -6.07 -6.36
C VAL A 291 -10.74 -5.81 -5.72
N SER A 292 -9.74 -5.58 -6.56
CA SER A 292 -8.41 -5.19 -6.10
C SER A 292 -7.91 -3.93 -6.78
N VAL A 293 -7.32 -3.02 -6.01
CA VAL A 293 -6.60 -1.86 -6.55
C VAL A 293 -5.16 -2.28 -6.82
N ALA A 294 -4.81 -2.43 -8.10
CA ALA A 294 -3.50 -2.90 -8.52
C ALA A 294 -2.42 -1.83 -8.33
N PHE A 295 -2.79 -0.55 -8.55
CA PHE A 295 -1.91 0.59 -8.33
C PHE A 295 -2.69 1.89 -8.24
N THR A 296 -2.09 2.91 -7.62
CA THR A 296 -2.60 4.30 -7.59
C THR A 296 -1.47 5.28 -7.83
N ASN A 297 -1.81 6.49 -8.37
CA ASN A 297 -0.86 7.59 -8.61
C ASN A 297 0.39 7.19 -9.42
N ARG A 298 0.24 6.25 -10.34
CA ARG A 298 1.29 5.90 -11.28
C ARG A 298 1.35 6.96 -12.38
N THR A 299 2.51 7.54 -12.62
CA THR A 299 2.83 8.50 -13.70
C THR A 299 3.98 8.01 -14.52
#